data_8b7d2baff521a20e469fb3eb32043be0
#
_entry.id   8b7d2baff521a20e469fb3eb32043be0
#
_cell.length_a   1.000
_cell.length_b   1.000
_cell.length_c   1.000
_cell.angle_alpha   90.00
_cell.angle_beta   90.00
_cell.angle_gamma   90.00
#
_symmetry.space_group_name_H-M   'P 1'
#
loop_
_entity.id
_entity.type
_entity.pdbx_description
1 polymer ?
#
loop_
_entity_poly.entity_id
_entity_poly.type
_entity_poly.pdbx_seq_one_letter_code
_entity_poly.pdbx_strand_id
1 'polypeptide(L)'
;MLAAIQMFRRHYDLALSQIDRALEVNPSDTESYVQRGAILVFAGKSIEAVPWLEAALRFDRASTRAAVYIGMAYYFLNRYDSAVEASDRALARMHGRAPQIQAHAILAATYAQIGRDADAESERTTVIRLSPFFDAERFAAQFGTQGAHDHMLEGLVKAGFR
;
A
#
# COMPACT_ATOMS: atom_id res chain seq x y z
N MET A 1 -9.14 -14.50 -6.76
CA MET A 1 -9.77 -14.69 -5.42
C MET A 1 -8.91 -15.53 -4.47
N LEU A 2 -8.37 -16.68 -4.84
CA LEU A 2 -7.54 -17.53 -3.97
C LEU A 2 -6.24 -16.85 -3.50
N ALA A 3 -5.52 -16.14 -4.38
CA ALA A 3 -4.29 -15.42 -4.04
C ALA A 3 -4.51 -14.36 -2.93
N ALA A 4 -5.62 -13.62 -2.98
CA ALA A 4 -5.97 -12.65 -1.94
C ALA A 4 -6.21 -13.29 -0.58
N ILE A 5 -6.88 -14.46 -0.54
CA ILE A 5 -7.10 -15.21 0.71
C ILE A 5 -5.78 -15.71 1.29
N GLN A 6 -4.87 -16.18 0.46
CA GLN A 6 -3.54 -16.64 0.89
C GLN A 6 -2.68 -15.49 1.43
N MET A 7 -2.77 -14.30 0.81
CA MET A 7 -2.12 -13.09 1.31
C MET A 7 -2.58 -12.74 2.72
N PHE A 8 -3.88 -12.73 2.99
CA PHE A 8 -4.43 -12.46 4.32
C PHE A 8 -4.01 -13.50 5.38
N ARG A 9 -3.73 -14.73 4.95
CA ARG A 9 -3.20 -15.78 5.83
C ARG A 9 -1.68 -15.79 5.94
N ARG A 10 -0.98 -14.80 5.37
CA ARG A 10 0.49 -14.72 5.27
C ARG A 10 1.15 -15.89 4.52
N HIS A 11 0.41 -16.58 3.66
CA HIS A 11 0.95 -17.62 2.76
C HIS A 11 1.42 -16.96 1.44
N TYR A 12 2.37 -16.04 1.54
CA TYR A 12 2.82 -15.21 0.41
C TYR A 12 3.39 -16.02 -0.76
N ASP A 13 4.18 -17.06 -0.47
CA ASP A 13 4.78 -17.90 -1.52
C ASP A 13 3.72 -18.64 -2.33
N LEU A 14 2.68 -19.16 -1.67
CA LEU A 14 1.57 -19.80 -2.35
C LEU A 14 0.75 -18.79 -3.17
N ALA A 15 0.55 -17.58 -2.64
CA ALA A 15 -0.13 -16.51 -3.36
C ALA A 15 0.66 -16.10 -4.61
N LEU A 16 1.97 -15.93 -4.50
CA LEU A 16 2.86 -15.62 -5.63
C LEU A 16 2.83 -16.73 -6.69
N SER A 17 2.92 -18.00 -6.29
CA SER A 17 2.83 -19.14 -7.22
C SER A 17 1.52 -19.16 -8.01
N GLN A 18 0.40 -18.77 -7.39
CA GLN A 18 -0.89 -18.67 -8.09
C GLN A 18 -0.90 -17.54 -9.13
N ILE A 19 -0.28 -16.40 -8.80
CA ILE A 19 -0.15 -15.28 -9.74
C ILE A 19 0.79 -15.65 -10.90
N ASP A 20 1.90 -16.36 -10.63
CA ASP A 20 2.83 -16.81 -11.67
C ASP A 20 2.11 -17.68 -12.72
N ARG A 21 1.27 -18.63 -12.25
CA ARG A 21 0.44 -19.45 -13.15
C ARG A 21 -0.56 -18.62 -13.97
N ALA A 22 -1.15 -17.57 -13.36
CA ALA A 22 -2.05 -16.68 -14.09
C ALA A 22 -1.30 -15.93 -15.20
N LEU A 23 -0.09 -15.46 -14.94
CA LEU A 23 0.76 -14.76 -15.90
C LEU A 23 1.31 -15.69 -16.99
N GLU A 24 1.53 -17.00 -16.71
CA GLU A 24 1.85 -18.00 -17.74
C GLU A 24 0.72 -18.14 -18.76
N VAL A 25 -0.54 -18.05 -18.31
CA VAL A 25 -1.72 -18.14 -19.18
C VAL A 25 -1.98 -16.83 -19.91
N ASN A 26 -1.86 -15.71 -19.23
CA ASN A 26 -2.06 -14.37 -19.78
C ASN A 26 -0.97 -13.40 -19.31
N PRO A 27 0.15 -13.29 -20.07
CA PRO A 27 1.27 -12.41 -19.72
C PRO A 27 0.92 -10.90 -19.69
N SER A 28 -0.23 -10.51 -20.26
CA SER A 28 -0.68 -9.11 -20.32
C SER A 28 -1.73 -8.77 -19.26
N ASP A 29 -2.03 -9.68 -18.33
CA ASP A 29 -3.05 -9.47 -17.30
C ASP A 29 -2.57 -8.44 -16.27
N THR A 30 -2.95 -7.18 -16.47
CA THR A 30 -2.60 -6.06 -15.61
C THR A 30 -2.99 -6.29 -14.15
N GLU A 31 -4.10 -6.96 -13.91
CA GLU A 31 -4.56 -7.27 -12.54
C GLU A 31 -3.58 -8.21 -11.84
N SER A 32 -3.03 -9.19 -12.52
CA SER A 32 -1.98 -10.07 -11.97
C SER A 32 -0.71 -9.30 -11.60
N TYR A 33 -0.31 -8.30 -12.38
CA TYR A 33 0.81 -7.41 -12.02
C TYR A 33 0.53 -6.65 -10.73
N VAL A 34 -0.66 -6.06 -10.59
CA VAL A 34 -1.08 -5.35 -9.37
C VAL A 34 -1.08 -6.28 -8.17
N GLN A 35 -1.67 -7.47 -8.31
CA GLN A 35 -1.75 -8.46 -7.23
C GLN A 35 -0.37 -8.95 -6.81
N ARG A 36 0.54 -9.23 -7.76
CA ARG A 36 1.92 -9.61 -7.45
C ARG A 36 2.63 -8.53 -6.65
N GLY A 37 2.56 -7.29 -7.12
CA GLY A 37 3.15 -6.16 -6.41
C GLY A 37 2.58 -5.97 -5.00
N ALA A 38 1.26 -6.07 -4.84
CA ALA A 38 0.61 -6.00 -3.54
C ALA A 38 1.09 -7.10 -2.58
N ILE A 39 1.12 -8.36 -3.04
CA ILE A 39 1.62 -9.49 -2.23
C ILE A 39 3.05 -9.22 -1.76
N LEU A 40 3.93 -8.75 -2.65
CA LEU A 40 5.32 -8.44 -2.32
C LEU A 40 5.43 -7.29 -1.30
N VAL A 41 4.62 -6.24 -1.40
CA VAL A 41 4.57 -5.16 -0.40
C VAL A 41 4.18 -5.71 0.97
N PHE A 42 3.10 -6.48 1.06
CA PHE A 42 2.65 -7.07 2.32
C PHE A 42 3.64 -8.11 2.87
N ALA A 43 4.39 -8.78 2.01
CA ALA A 43 5.46 -9.69 2.40
C ALA A 43 6.75 -8.97 2.87
N GLY A 44 6.80 -7.63 2.85
CA GLY A 44 7.98 -6.83 3.20
C GLY A 44 9.06 -6.80 2.10
N LYS A 45 8.71 -7.18 0.87
CA LYS A 45 9.61 -7.25 -0.29
C LYS A 45 9.40 -6.07 -1.24
N SER A 46 9.39 -4.84 -0.69
CA SER A 46 9.04 -3.63 -1.44
C SER A 46 9.96 -3.35 -2.63
N ILE A 47 11.25 -3.68 -2.55
CA ILE A 47 12.18 -3.54 -3.69
C ILE A 47 11.72 -4.41 -4.87
N GLU A 48 11.29 -5.64 -4.60
CA GLU A 48 10.79 -6.55 -5.63
C GLU A 48 9.41 -6.14 -6.15
N ALA A 49 8.60 -5.45 -5.34
CA ALA A 49 7.24 -5.02 -5.69
C ALA A 49 7.23 -3.90 -6.74
N VAL A 50 8.15 -2.93 -6.64
CA VAL A 50 8.16 -1.72 -7.48
C VAL A 50 8.11 -2.04 -8.98
N PRO A 51 8.96 -2.91 -9.56
CA PRO A 51 8.93 -3.20 -10.99
C PRO A 51 7.58 -3.72 -11.49
N TRP A 52 6.88 -4.52 -10.68
CA TRP A 52 5.56 -5.06 -11.02
C TRP A 52 4.48 -3.99 -11.03
N LEU A 53 4.49 -3.13 -10.03
CA LEU A 53 3.54 -2.02 -9.92
C LEU A 53 3.77 -0.94 -10.98
N GLU A 54 5.04 -0.65 -11.30
CA GLU A 54 5.37 0.23 -12.42
C GLU A 54 4.92 -0.36 -13.76
N ALA A 55 5.09 -1.68 -13.96
CA ALA A 55 4.57 -2.36 -15.15
C ALA A 55 3.05 -2.24 -15.23
N ALA A 56 2.33 -2.49 -14.13
CA ALA A 56 0.89 -2.32 -14.07
C ALA A 56 0.46 -0.88 -14.45
N LEU A 57 1.17 0.14 -13.95
CA LEU A 57 0.90 1.56 -14.27
C LEU A 57 1.28 1.94 -15.72
N ARG A 58 2.20 1.21 -16.36
CA ARG A 58 2.45 1.37 -17.81
C ARG A 58 1.30 0.85 -18.66
N PHE A 59 0.69 -0.27 -18.28
CA PHE A 59 -0.48 -0.84 -18.97
C PHE A 59 -1.76 -0.05 -18.68
N ASP A 60 -1.98 0.33 -17.42
CA ASP A 60 -3.13 1.12 -16.98
C ASP A 60 -2.69 2.25 -16.04
N ARG A 61 -2.48 3.45 -16.62
CA ARG A 61 -2.12 4.65 -15.87
C ARG A 61 -3.20 5.14 -14.91
N ALA A 62 -4.43 4.66 -15.06
CA ALA A 62 -5.55 5.01 -14.20
C ALA A 62 -5.76 4.04 -13.04
N SER A 63 -4.97 2.98 -12.96
CA SER A 63 -5.07 1.98 -11.89
C SER A 63 -4.80 2.60 -10.51
N THR A 64 -5.87 2.92 -9.80
CA THR A 64 -5.80 3.45 -8.42
C THR A 64 -5.18 2.45 -7.46
N ARG A 65 -5.45 1.15 -7.66
CA ARG A 65 -4.87 0.08 -6.84
C ARG A 65 -3.35 -0.01 -7.00
N ALA A 66 -2.85 0.00 -8.23
CA ALA A 66 -1.42 0.02 -8.49
C ALA A 66 -0.76 1.25 -7.85
N ALA A 67 -1.40 2.44 -7.96
CA ALA A 67 -0.90 3.67 -7.38
C ALA A 67 -0.84 3.63 -5.84
N VAL A 68 -1.83 3.04 -5.16
CA VAL A 68 -1.79 2.84 -3.69
C VAL A 68 -0.65 1.92 -3.28
N TYR A 69 -0.54 0.76 -3.93
CA TYR A 69 0.48 -0.22 -3.54
C TYR A 69 1.90 0.25 -3.86
N ILE A 70 2.11 1.01 -4.95
CA ILE A 70 3.43 1.58 -5.23
C ILE A 70 3.76 2.71 -4.25
N GLY A 71 2.78 3.50 -3.79
CA GLY A 71 2.94 4.46 -2.70
C GLY A 71 3.40 3.79 -1.42
N MET A 72 2.79 2.66 -1.03
CA MET A 72 3.23 1.85 0.10
C MET A 72 4.66 1.31 -0.09
N ALA A 73 4.97 0.79 -1.28
CA ALA A 73 6.32 0.29 -1.57
C ALA A 73 7.37 1.39 -1.41
N TYR A 74 7.10 2.59 -1.93
CA TYR A 74 7.99 3.74 -1.79
C TYR A 74 8.12 4.19 -0.34
N TYR A 75 7.04 4.17 0.46
CA TYR A 75 7.09 4.44 1.89
C TYR A 75 8.08 3.51 2.59
N PHE A 76 7.97 2.20 2.39
CA PHE A 76 8.88 1.23 3.00
C PHE A 76 10.33 1.30 2.49
N LEU A 77 10.54 1.91 1.34
CA LEU A 77 11.87 2.19 0.79
C LEU A 77 12.42 3.57 1.19
N ASN A 78 11.75 4.29 2.09
CA ASN A 78 12.06 5.66 2.51
C ASN A 78 12.08 6.67 1.33
N ARG A 79 11.40 6.34 0.23
CA ARG A 79 11.24 7.21 -0.94
C ARG A 79 9.97 8.06 -0.77
N TYR A 80 9.97 8.90 0.25
CA TYR A 80 8.76 9.56 0.74
C TYR A 80 8.13 10.52 -0.27
N ASP A 81 8.91 11.28 -1.04
CA ASP A 81 8.37 12.14 -2.09
C ASP A 81 7.63 11.33 -3.16
N SER A 82 8.19 10.20 -3.58
CA SER A 82 7.55 9.27 -4.52
C SER A 82 6.28 8.64 -3.92
N ALA A 83 6.29 8.36 -2.60
CA ALA A 83 5.12 7.82 -1.91
C ALA A 83 3.97 8.84 -1.88
N VAL A 84 4.25 10.11 -1.61
CA VAL A 84 3.27 11.20 -1.67
C VAL A 84 2.68 11.31 -3.08
N GLU A 85 3.53 11.45 -4.11
CA GLU A 85 3.08 11.59 -5.49
C GLU A 85 2.17 10.43 -5.95
N ALA A 86 2.55 9.19 -5.61
CA ALA A 86 1.78 8.01 -5.96
C ALA A 86 0.41 7.96 -5.24
N SER A 87 0.38 8.30 -3.96
CA SER A 87 -0.83 8.32 -3.14
C SER A 87 -1.80 9.42 -3.57
N ASP A 88 -1.31 10.62 -3.86
CA ASP A 88 -2.11 11.74 -4.37
C ASP A 88 -2.73 11.39 -5.74
N ARG A 89 -1.93 10.77 -6.62
CA ARG A 89 -2.43 10.29 -7.92
C ARG A 89 -3.54 9.26 -7.76
N ALA A 90 -3.44 8.38 -6.78
CA ALA A 90 -4.47 7.41 -6.47
C ALA A 90 -5.75 8.12 -5.99
N LEU A 91 -5.64 8.99 -5.00
CA LEU A 91 -6.76 9.70 -4.39
C LEU A 91 -7.54 10.56 -5.38
N ALA A 92 -6.85 11.21 -6.33
CA ALA A 92 -7.49 12.04 -7.37
C ALA A 92 -8.56 11.29 -8.22
N ARG A 93 -8.52 9.96 -8.24
CA ARG A 93 -9.39 9.11 -9.06
C ARG A 93 -10.11 8.02 -8.26
N MET A 94 -9.82 7.96 -6.97
CA MET A 94 -10.29 6.86 -6.14
C MET A 94 -11.72 7.05 -5.69
N HIS A 95 -12.53 6.01 -5.85
CA HIS A 95 -13.86 5.93 -5.30
C HIS A 95 -13.92 4.78 -4.27
N GLY A 96 -14.69 4.99 -3.21
CA GLY A 96 -14.85 3.98 -2.17
C GLY A 96 -14.06 4.27 -0.90
N ARG A 97 -14.71 3.98 0.24
CA ARG A 97 -14.23 4.37 1.57
C ARG A 97 -12.96 3.62 1.99
N ALA A 98 -12.95 2.30 1.83
CA ALA A 98 -11.86 1.48 2.32
C ALA A 98 -10.50 1.77 1.64
N PRO A 99 -10.42 1.87 0.28
CA PRO A 99 -9.17 2.25 -0.36
C PRO A 99 -8.72 3.69 -0.04
N GLN A 100 -9.67 4.63 0.18
CA GLN A 100 -9.32 5.98 0.63
C GLN A 100 -8.67 5.99 2.01
N ILE A 101 -9.20 5.23 2.97
CA ILE A 101 -8.62 5.10 4.31
C ILE A 101 -7.15 4.64 4.20
N GLN A 102 -6.89 3.66 3.34
CA GLN A 102 -5.54 3.12 3.14
C GLN A 102 -4.59 4.17 2.56
N ALA A 103 -5.00 4.89 1.52
CA ALA A 103 -4.17 5.93 0.90
C ALA A 103 -3.90 7.11 1.85
N HIS A 104 -4.91 7.61 2.56
CA HIS A 104 -4.74 8.68 3.54
C HIS A 104 -3.89 8.26 4.73
N ALA A 105 -3.98 7.00 5.20
CA ALA A 105 -3.12 6.50 6.27
C ALA A 105 -1.65 6.43 5.85
N ILE A 106 -1.36 6.02 4.61
CA ILE A 106 0.00 6.04 4.06
C ILE A 106 0.52 7.48 3.94
N LEU A 107 -0.29 8.41 3.46
CA LEU A 107 0.09 9.84 3.38
C LEU A 107 0.37 10.42 4.75
N ALA A 108 -0.49 10.17 5.74
CA ALA A 108 -0.28 10.64 7.11
C ALA A 108 1.06 10.15 7.66
N ALA A 109 1.34 8.83 7.54
CA ALA A 109 2.61 8.26 7.97
C ALA A 109 3.80 8.85 7.19
N THR A 110 3.64 9.06 5.87
CA THR A 110 4.69 9.60 5.01
C THR A 110 5.04 11.04 5.39
N TYR A 111 4.02 11.90 5.54
CA TYR A 111 4.22 13.29 5.93
C TYR A 111 4.86 13.42 7.32
N ALA A 112 4.45 12.57 8.27
CA ALA A 112 5.05 12.53 9.60
C ALA A 112 6.53 12.12 9.57
N GLN A 113 6.93 11.20 8.68
CA GLN A 113 8.33 10.79 8.53
C GLN A 113 9.23 11.91 7.99
N ILE A 114 8.68 12.81 7.16
CA ILE A 114 9.44 13.95 6.59
C ILE A 114 9.22 15.26 7.36
N GLY A 115 8.56 15.23 8.52
CA GLY A 115 8.34 16.41 9.38
C GLY A 115 7.32 17.40 8.86
N ARG A 116 6.42 16.99 7.97
CA ARG A 116 5.30 17.78 7.48
C ARG A 116 4.08 17.59 8.37
N ASP A 117 4.17 18.02 9.63
CA ASP A 117 3.22 17.68 10.68
C ASP A 117 1.79 18.20 10.39
N ALA A 118 1.64 19.39 9.79
CA ALA A 118 0.34 19.93 9.42
C ALA A 118 -0.38 19.07 8.36
N ASP A 119 0.38 18.57 7.38
CA ASP A 119 -0.16 17.70 6.34
C ASP A 119 -0.50 16.31 6.93
N ALA A 120 0.37 15.79 7.80
CA ALA A 120 0.12 14.52 8.50
C ALA A 120 -1.17 14.59 9.33
N GLU A 121 -1.41 15.69 10.05
CA GLU A 121 -2.62 15.91 10.84
C GLU A 121 -3.88 16.04 9.96
N SER A 122 -3.79 16.71 8.81
CA SER A 122 -4.87 16.80 7.83
C SER A 122 -5.30 15.43 7.33
N GLU A 123 -4.30 14.60 6.96
CA GLU A 123 -4.54 13.24 6.49
C GLU A 123 -5.10 12.35 7.60
N ARG A 124 -4.56 12.43 8.82
CA ARG A 124 -5.08 11.75 10.00
C ARG A 124 -6.55 12.10 10.25
N THR A 125 -6.89 13.38 10.22
CA THR A 125 -8.27 13.85 10.40
C THR A 125 -9.20 13.23 9.36
N THR A 126 -8.75 13.12 8.12
CA THR A 126 -9.52 12.47 7.05
C THR A 126 -9.70 10.97 7.32
N VAL A 127 -8.67 10.27 7.76
CA VAL A 127 -8.77 8.85 8.15
C VAL A 127 -9.78 8.66 9.27
N ILE A 128 -9.71 9.46 10.33
CA ILE A 128 -10.64 9.35 11.47
C ILE A 128 -12.09 9.68 11.05
N ARG A 129 -12.29 10.66 10.17
CA ARG A 129 -13.62 10.95 9.61
C ARG A 129 -14.18 9.79 8.79
N LEU A 130 -13.34 9.12 8.01
CA LEU A 130 -13.72 7.94 7.22
C LEU A 130 -13.84 6.68 8.08
N SER A 131 -13.06 6.55 9.12
CA SER A 131 -13.01 5.39 10.02
C SER A 131 -12.78 5.85 11.46
N PRO A 132 -13.85 6.18 12.22
CA PRO A 132 -13.74 6.67 13.59
C PRO A 132 -13.01 5.72 14.56
N PHE A 133 -12.97 4.44 14.22
CA PHE A 133 -12.30 3.39 15.00
C PHE A 133 -11.05 2.87 14.28
N PHE A 134 -10.35 3.74 13.53
CA PHE A 134 -9.10 3.36 12.89
C PHE A 134 -8.07 3.03 13.97
N ASP A 135 -7.46 1.87 13.85
CA ASP A 135 -6.48 1.32 14.78
C ASP A 135 -5.14 1.19 14.04
N ALA A 136 -4.13 1.93 14.49
CA ALA A 136 -2.82 1.98 13.85
C ALA A 136 -2.07 0.65 13.96
N GLU A 137 -2.16 -0.01 15.11
CA GLU A 137 -1.54 -1.32 15.36
C GLU A 137 -2.14 -2.39 14.43
N ARG A 138 -3.48 -2.43 14.36
CA ARG A 138 -4.18 -3.35 13.46
C ARG A 138 -3.87 -3.07 11.99
N PHE A 139 -3.70 -1.81 11.61
CA PHE A 139 -3.31 -1.44 10.26
C PHE A 139 -1.87 -1.90 9.97
N ALA A 140 -0.93 -1.64 10.87
CA ALA A 140 0.46 -2.07 10.74
C ALA A 140 0.62 -3.60 10.77
N ALA A 141 -0.23 -4.31 11.52
CA ALA A 141 -0.22 -5.77 11.62
C ALA A 141 -0.54 -6.50 10.29
N GLN A 142 -0.99 -5.78 9.26
CA GLN A 142 -1.19 -6.37 7.92
C GLN A 142 0.14 -6.71 7.22
N PHE A 143 1.24 -6.04 7.59
CA PHE A 143 2.55 -6.26 6.97
C PHE A 143 3.26 -7.47 7.58
N GLY A 144 3.85 -8.31 6.73
CA GLY A 144 4.28 -9.66 7.09
C GLY A 144 5.59 -9.74 7.86
N THR A 145 6.41 -8.70 7.84
CA THR A 145 7.68 -8.66 8.56
C THR A 145 7.63 -7.68 9.73
N GLN A 146 8.37 -7.99 10.80
CA GLN A 146 8.45 -7.10 11.97
C GLN A 146 8.94 -5.71 11.58
N GLY A 147 9.97 -5.62 10.72
CA GLY A 147 10.50 -4.33 10.28
C GLY A 147 9.48 -3.47 9.51
N ALA A 148 8.67 -4.07 8.64
CA ALA A 148 7.61 -3.34 7.94
C ALA A 148 6.48 -2.92 8.89
N HIS A 149 6.09 -3.79 9.81
CA HIS A 149 5.14 -3.48 10.87
C HIS A 149 5.60 -2.28 11.69
N ASP A 150 6.81 -2.35 12.26
CA ASP A 150 7.34 -1.32 13.14
C ASP A 150 7.51 0.02 12.41
N HIS A 151 8.00 0.00 11.17
CA HIS A 151 8.14 1.21 10.36
C HIS A 151 6.78 1.88 10.07
N MET A 152 5.76 1.09 9.73
CA MET A 152 4.42 1.62 9.50
C MET A 152 3.82 2.16 10.80
N LEU A 153 3.89 1.41 11.89
CA LEU A 153 3.37 1.82 13.18
C LEU A 153 4.05 3.10 13.68
N GLU A 154 5.37 3.19 13.57
CA GLU A 154 6.13 4.39 13.91
C GLU A 154 5.62 5.63 13.15
N GLY A 155 5.45 5.52 11.83
CA GLY A 155 4.95 6.61 11.01
C GLY A 155 3.53 7.05 11.40
N LEU A 156 2.65 6.08 11.65
CA LEU A 156 1.27 6.37 12.10
C LEU A 156 1.24 7.00 13.49
N VAL A 157 2.04 6.53 14.43
CA VAL A 157 2.14 7.11 15.78
C VAL A 157 2.70 8.54 15.72
N LYS A 158 3.72 8.79 14.89
CA LYS A 158 4.22 10.16 14.63
C LYS A 158 3.15 11.06 14.04
N ALA A 159 2.27 10.54 13.17
CA ALA A 159 1.13 11.27 12.64
C ALA A 159 -0.02 11.48 13.66
N GLY A 160 0.12 10.99 14.89
CA GLY A 160 -0.83 11.16 15.98
C GLY A 160 -1.93 10.11 16.08
N PHE A 161 -1.84 8.99 15.37
CA PHE A 161 -2.73 7.84 15.60
C PHE A 161 -2.36 7.10 16.90
N ARG A 162 -3.33 6.45 17.49
CA ARG A 162 -3.18 5.64 18.71
C ARG A 162 -3.56 4.21 18.44
#